data_3ad0668b3582d9e075034b042ff9ea8b
#
_entry.id   3ad0668b3582d9e075034b042ff9ea8b
#
_cell.length_a   1.000
_cell.length_b   1.000
_cell.length_c   1.000
_cell.angle_alpha   90.00
_cell.angle_beta   90.00
_cell.angle_gamma   90.00
#
_symmetry.space_group_name_H-M   'P 1'
#
loop_
_entity.id
_entity.type
_entity.pdbx_description
1 polymer ?
#
loop_
_entity_poly.entity_id
_entity_poly.type
_entity_poly.pdbx_seq_one_letter_code
_entity_poly.pdbx_strand_id
1 'polypeptide(L)'
;MGVKRVRRVGTTGALVAATLGASIVLTPSSASASGTWHCHGTQVKRCTMIWWDADADTFRARAKITDADGGGNYGVKVNNVRLQRYTSSTGWVTVRQADDNDGWHAISDLAGTSTIDPCAGPPNSFRAVAAFYWRGAGSGSETWHPNSATSRDC
;
A
#
# COMPACT_ATOMS: atom_id res chain seq x y z
N MET A 1 -22.31 48.83 72.93
CA MET A 1 -21.11 49.06 72.15
C MET A 1 -20.31 47.79 72.15
N GLY A 2 -20.32 47.05 71.06
CA GLY A 2 -19.81 45.68 70.96
C GLY A 2 -18.44 45.58 70.36
N VAL A 3 -17.57 44.91 71.08
CA VAL A 3 -16.19 44.61 70.61
C VAL A 3 -16.21 43.28 69.89
N LYS A 4 -15.89 43.31 68.57
CA LYS A 4 -15.77 42.10 67.78
C LYS A 4 -14.37 41.50 67.92
N ARG A 5 -14.31 40.25 68.42
CA ARG A 5 -13.10 39.44 68.44
C ARG A 5 -12.83 38.85 67.03
N VAL A 6 -11.65 39.06 66.47
CA VAL A 6 -11.18 38.43 65.29
C VAL A 6 -10.52 37.11 65.67
N ARG A 7 -11.05 36.02 65.15
CA ARG A 7 -10.43 34.68 65.20
C ARG A 7 -9.52 34.51 64.01
N ARG A 8 -8.24 34.24 64.23
CA ARG A 8 -7.30 33.78 63.23
C ARG A 8 -7.56 32.32 62.97
N VAL A 9 -7.80 31.98 61.69
CA VAL A 9 -7.89 30.60 61.23
C VAL A 9 -6.54 30.31 60.58
N GLY A 10 -5.89 29.27 61.09
CA GLY A 10 -4.61 28.79 60.55
C GLY A 10 -4.84 28.03 59.25
N THR A 11 -4.10 28.40 58.21
CA THR A 11 -4.07 27.73 56.94
C THR A 11 -3.03 26.62 56.98
N THR A 12 -3.51 25.38 56.99
CA THR A 12 -2.72 24.18 56.80
C THR A 12 -2.49 24.02 55.30
N GLY A 13 -1.23 24.22 54.84
CA GLY A 13 -0.84 24.01 53.47
C GLY A 13 -0.79 22.52 53.13
N ALA A 14 -1.62 22.07 52.22
CA ALA A 14 -1.51 20.78 51.62
C ALA A 14 -0.59 20.86 50.39
N LEU A 15 0.55 20.21 50.50
CA LEU A 15 1.49 20.00 49.37
C LEU A 15 0.87 18.96 48.45
N VAL A 16 0.33 19.39 47.32
CA VAL A 16 -0.07 18.49 46.23
C VAL A 16 1.17 18.21 45.40
N ALA A 17 1.72 17.02 45.54
CA ALA A 17 2.75 16.49 44.64
C ALA A 17 2.13 16.18 43.30
N ALA A 18 2.34 17.04 42.30
CA ALA A 18 1.97 16.78 40.93
C ALA A 18 2.95 15.76 40.32
N THR A 19 2.55 14.49 40.23
CA THR A 19 3.25 13.48 39.43
C THR A 19 2.99 13.78 37.96
N LEU A 20 3.98 14.35 37.29
CA LEU A 20 4.02 14.45 35.83
C LEU A 20 4.18 13.04 35.24
N GLY A 21 3.06 12.40 34.97
CA GLY A 21 3.02 11.18 34.18
C GLY A 21 3.42 11.50 32.75
N ALA A 22 4.66 11.19 32.37
CA ALA A 22 5.08 11.22 30.98
C ALA A 22 4.30 10.16 30.21
N SER A 23 3.22 10.56 29.56
CA SER A 23 2.53 9.70 28.58
C SER A 23 3.47 9.52 27.38
N ILE A 24 4.11 8.35 27.29
CA ILE A 24 4.83 7.95 26.10
C ILE A 24 3.75 7.71 25.02
N VAL A 25 3.56 8.71 24.16
CA VAL A 25 2.78 8.54 22.95
C VAL A 25 3.61 7.64 22.04
N LEU A 26 3.32 6.35 22.05
CA LEU A 26 3.80 5.43 21.03
C LEU A 26 3.14 5.87 19.72
N THR A 27 3.81 6.69 18.95
CA THR A 27 3.44 6.92 17.55
C THR A 27 3.56 5.57 16.84
N PRO A 28 2.47 5.04 16.25
CA PRO A 28 2.61 3.84 15.44
C PRO A 28 3.60 4.18 14.32
N SER A 29 4.71 3.46 14.27
CA SER A 29 5.64 3.53 13.15
C SER A 29 4.83 3.22 11.91
N SER A 30 4.75 4.15 10.97
CA SER A 30 4.12 3.92 9.70
C SER A 30 4.83 2.73 9.06
N ALA A 31 4.11 1.65 8.83
CA ALA A 31 4.62 0.48 8.12
C ALA A 31 5.33 0.97 6.85
N SER A 32 6.63 0.71 6.73
CA SER A 32 7.44 1.19 5.62
C SER A 32 7.15 0.32 4.40
N ALA A 33 6.00 0.56 3.79
CA ALA A 33 5.64 -0.08 2.53
C ALA A 33 6.48 0.53 1.42
N SER A 34 7.28 -0.28 0.74
CA SER A 34 8.13 0.17 -0.35
C SER A 34 7.83 -0.59 -1.65
N GLY A 35 7.95 0.11 -2.76
CA GLY A 35 7.83 -0.46 -4.08
C GLY A 35 7.87 0.64 -5.13
N THR A 36 8.48 0.34 -6.27
CA THR A 36 8.53 1.28 -7.39
C THR A 36 7.49 0.89 -8.43
N TRP A 37 6.63 1.83 -8.82
CA TRP A 37 5.74 1.68 -9.94
C TRP A 37 6.52 1.70 -11.26
N HIS A 38 6.39 0.64 -12.02
CA HIS A 38 6.85 0.59 -13.41
C HIS A 38 5.64 0.88 -14.29
N CYS A 39 5.73 1.89 -15.12
CA CYS A 39 4.59 2.38 -15.90
C CYS A 39 4.96 2.58 -17.36
N HIS A 40 3.94 2.47 -18.24
CA HIS A 40 4.03 2.84 -19.65
C HIS A 40 2.68 3.34 -20.17
N GLY A 41 2.67 3.89 -21.37
CA GLY A 41 1.52 4.52 -22.01
C GLY A 41 1.36 6.00 -21.61
N THR A 42 0.91 6.79 -22.56
CA THR A 42 0.77 8.25 -22.41
C THR A 42 -0.66 8.66 -22.09
N GLN A 43 -1.64 8.25 -22.88
CA GLN A 43 -3.05 8.58 -22.67
C GLN A 43 -3.70 7.67 -21.63
N VAL A 44 -3.43 6.38 -21.71
CA VAL A 44 -3.84 5.40 -20.70
C VAL A 44 -2.58 4.83 -20.08
N LYS A 45 -2.30 5.24 -18.85
CA LYS A 45 -1.10 4.84 -18.13
C LYS A 45 -1.33 3.53 -17.39
N ARG A 46 -0.55 2.51 -17.70
CA ARG A 46 -0.61 1.16 -17.13
C ARG A 46 0.63 0.93 -16.30
N CYS A 47 0.43 0.51 -15.06
CA CYS A 47 1.51 0.38 -14.09
C CYS A 47 1.38 -0.93 -13.31
N THR A 48 2.52 -1.56 -13.03
CA THR A 48 2.60 -2.66 -12.07
C THR A 48 3.74 -2.42 -11.09
N MET A 49 3.64 -3.02 -9.92
CA MET A 49 4.70 -3.01 -8.91
C MET A 49 4.69 -4.29 -8.08
N ILE A 50 5.83 -4.66 -7.53
CA ILE A 50 5.91 -5.48 -6.34
C ILE A 50 5.85 -4.55 -5.14
N TRP A 51 4.84 -4.72 -4.32
CA TRP A 51 4.70 -4.01 -3.07
C TRP A 51 5.24 -4.87 -1.93
N TRP A 52 6.18 -4.32 -1.18
CA TRP A 52 6.78 -4.94 -0.03
C TRP A 52 6.29 -4.31 1.26
N ASP A 53 5.86 -5.15 2.19
CA ASP A 53 5.56 -4.80 3.55
C ASP A 53 6.75 -5.19 4.42
N ALA A 54 7.49 -4.19 4.91
CA ALA A 54 8.71 -4.42 5.68
C ALA A 54 8.44 -5.00 7.06
N ASP A 55 7.29 -4.66 7.67
CA ASP A 55 6.94 -5.13 9.01
C ASP A 55 6.51 -6.60 9.00
N ALA A 56 5.80 -7.00 7.94
CA ALA A 56 5.33 -8.37 7.76
C ALA A 56 6.28 -9.23 6.93
N ASP A 57 7.33 -8.64 6.34
CA ASP A 57 8.25 -9.25 5.37
C ASP A 57 7.52 -10.02 4.26
N THR A 58 6.55 -9.38 3.65
CA THR A 58 5.71 -10.01 2.63
C THR A 58 5.70 -9.22 1.31
N PHE A 59 5.56 -9.96 0.21
CA PHE A 59 5.36 -9.42 -1.14
C PHE A 59 3.94 -9.61 -1.62
N ARG A 60 3.44 -8.64 -2.41
CA ARG A 60 2.26 -8.78 -3.27
C ARG A 60 2.44 -8.03 -4.58
N ALA A 61 1.78 -8.49 -5.63
CA ALA A 61 1.67 -7.72 -6.86
C ALA A 61 0.56 -6.67 -6.73
N ARG A 62 0.81 -5.47 -7.28
CA ARG A 62 -0.20 -4.44 -7.49
C ARG A 62 -0.16 -3.98 -8.93
N ALA A 63 -1.31 -3.61 -9.45
CA ALA A 63 -1.46 -3.05 -10.78
C ALA A 63 -2.41 -1.86 -10.74
N LYS A 64 -2.11 -0.85 -11.53
CA LYS A 64 -2.92 0.37 -11.65
C LYS A 64 -3.03 0.76 -13.12
N ILE A 65 -4.23 1.13 -13.55
CA ILE A 65 -4.48 1.79 -14.82
C ILE A 65 -5.07 3.17 -14.55
N THR A 66 -4.69 4.16 -15.34
CA THR A 66 -5.16 5.55 -15.16
C THR A 66 -5.41 6.17 -16.52
N ASP A 67 -6.55 6.87 -16.67
CA ASP A 67 -6.75 7.84 -17.72
C ASP A 67 -5.84 9.05 -17.44
N ALA A 68 -4.71 9.10 -18.16
CA ALA A 68 -3.66 10.09 -17.91
C ALA A 68 -4.02 11.49 -18.43
N ASP A 69 -4.97 11.57 -19.36
CA ASP A 69 -5.44 12.87 -19.89
C ASP A 69 -6.34 13.61 -18.89
N GLY A 70 -6.75 12.95 -17.79
CA GLY A 70 -7.51 13.58 -16.70
C GLY A 70 -8.93 14.03 -17.09
N GLY A 71 -9.36 13.73 -18.30
CA GLY A 71 -10.62 14.21 -18.87
C GLY A 71 -11.80 13.23 -18.77
N GLY A 72 -11.58 12.03 -18.22
CA GLY A 72 -12.61 10.99 -18.22
C GLY A 72 -12.93 10.45 -19.61
N ASN A 73 -12.00 10.59 -20.54
CA ASN A 73 -12.16 10.17 -21.94
C ASN A 73 -12.10 8.65 -22.09
N TYR A 74 -11.53 7.96 -21.10
CA TYR A 74 -11.39 6.53 -21.07
C TYR A 74 -12.04 5.92 -19.85
N GLY A 75 -12.87 4.90 -20.04
CA GLY A 75 -13.18 3.93 -19.01
C GLY A 75 -12.02 2.93 -18.93
N VAL A 76 -11.50 2.70 -17.74
CA VAL A 76 -10.31 1.87 -17.49
C VAL A 76 -10.64 0.72 -16.56
N LYS A 77 -9.94 -0.41 -16.71
CA LYS A 77 -10.10 -1.59 -15.88
C LYS A 77 -8.79 -2.38 -15.77
N VAL A 78 -8.44 -2.78 -14.56
CA VAL A 78 -7.42 -3.80 -14.28
C VAL A 78 -8.12 -5.15 -14.08
N ASN A 79 -7.51 -6.22 -14.52
CA ASN A 79 -7.96 -7.57 -14.17
C ASN A 79 -6.77 -8.53 -14.12
N ASN A 80 -6.99 -9.73 -13.59
CA ASN A 80 -6.04 -10.84 -13.61
C ASN A 80 -4.63 -10.41 -13.15
N VAL A 81 -4.54 -9.81 -11.97
CA VAL A 81 -3.25 -9.43 -11.36
C VAL A 81 -2.55 -10.67 -10.85
N ARG A 82 -1.30 -10.87 -11.25
CA ARG A 82 -0.50 -12.04 -10.88
C ARG A 82 0.82 -11.63 -10.27
N LEU A 83 1.18 -12.26 -9.17
CA LEU A 83 2.53 -12.29 -8.64
C LEU A 83 3.21 -13.53 -9.21
N GLN A 84 4.29 -13.33 -9.95
CA GLN A 84 5.06 -14.43 -10.52
C GLN A 84 6.44 -14.50 -9.88
N ARG A 85 6.90 -15.73 -9.66
CA ARG A 85 8.24 -16.07 -9.17
C ARG A 85 9.01 -16.74 -10.30
N TYR A 86 10.27 -16.35 -10.49
CA TYR A 86 11.16 -17.04 -11.42
C TYR A 86 11.81 -18.25 -10.74
N THR A 87 11.85 -19.37 -11.44
CA THR A 87 12.64 -20.54 -11.05
C THR A 87 13.51 -20.97 -12.22
N SER A 88 14.72 -21.47 -11.95
CA SER A 88 15.63 -21.93 -13.00
C SER A 88 15.11 -23.10 -13.80
N SER A 89 14.24 -23.93 -13.20
CA SER A 89 13.70 -25.14 -13.81
C SER A 89 12.46 -24.90 -14.67
N THR A 90 11.61 -23.94 -14.30
CA THR A 90 10.29 -23.74 -14.96
C THR A 90 10.06 -22.31 -15.48
N GLY A 91 11.02 -21.40 -15.25
CA GLY A 91 10.88 -20.01 -15.61
C GLY A 91 9.89 -19.27 -14.67
N TRP A 92 9.08 -18.39 -15.22
CA TRP A 92 8.11 -17.59 -14.46
C TRP A 92 6.85 -18.41 -14.13
N VAL A 93 6.59 -18.58 -12.83
CA VAL A 93 5.44 -19.31 -12.30
C VAL A 93 4.55 -18.36 -11.50
N THR A 94 3.25 -18.41 -11.71
CA THR A 94 2.28 -17.64 -10.92
C THR A 94 2.14 -18.24 -9.52
N VAL A 95 2.47 -17.46 -8.50
CA VAL A 95 2.38 -17.87 -7.09
C VAL A 95 1.18 -17.26 -6.36
N ARG A 96 0.64 -16.15 -6.87
CA ARG A 96 -0.63 -15.55 -6.44
C ARG A 96 -1.32 -14.93 -7.65
N GLN A 97 -2.64 -14.96 -7.60
CA GLN A 97 -3.50 -14.32 -8.60
C GLN A 97 -4.73 -13.72 -7.92
N ALA A 98 -5.20 -12.64 -8.46
CA ALA A 98 -6.48 -12.04 -8.13
C ALA A 98 -7.16 -11.52 -9.40
N ASP A 99 -8.45 -11.77 -9.50
CA ASP A 99 -9.32 -11.16 -10.50
C ASP A 99 -10.06 -9.99 -9.85
N ASP A 100 -10.03 -8.85 -10.51
CA ASP A 100 -10.80 -7.69 -10.10
C ASP A 100 -12.10 -7.64 -10.91
N ASN A 101 -13.22 -7.69 -10.21
CA ASN A 101 -14.54 -7.75 -10.80
C ASN A 101 -15.41 -6.53 -10.46
N ASP A 102 -14.82 -5.44 -10.00
CA ASP A 102 -15.54 -4.23 -9.61
C ASP A 102 -15.97 -3.35 -10.80
N GLY A 103 -15.52 -3.68 -12.01
CA GLY A 103 -16.04 -3.14 -13.25
C GLY A 103 -15.14 -2.11 -13.92
N TRP A 104 -15.77 -1.09 -14.51
CA TRP A 104 -15.10 -0.01 -15.25
C TRP A 104 -15.07 1.27 -14.44
N HIS A 105 -13.91 1.91 -14.40
CA HIS A 105 -13.66 3.16 -13.68
C HIS A 105 -13.39 4.31 -14.66
N ALA A 106 -13.83 5.52 -14.33
CA ALA A 106 -13.70 6.69 -15.20
C ALA A 106 -12.30 7.35 -15.15
N ILE A 107 -11.57 7.18 -14.04
CA ILE A 107 -10.29 7.89 -13.83
C ILE A 107 -9.15 6.91 -13.63
N SER A 108 -9.32 5.99 -12.71
CA SER A 108 -8.28 4.98 -12.42
C SER A 108 -8.88 3.76 -11.76
N ASP A 109 -8.20 2.66 -11.94
CA ASP A 109 -8.49 1.39 -11.29
C ASP A 109 -7.22 0.79 -10.71
N LEU A 110 -7.34 0.11 -9.57
CA LEU A 110 -6.23 -0.42 -8.79
C LEU A 110 -6.59 -1.78 -8.19
N ALA A 111 -5.83 -2.80 -8.55
CA ALA A 111 -5.99 -4.15 -8.02
C ALA A 111 -4.68 -4.71 -7.46
N GLY A 112 -4.78 -5.80 -6.69
CA GLY A 112 -3.61 -6.47 -6.15
C GLY A 112 -3.91 -7.87 -5.64
N THR A 113 -2.85 -8.69 -5.55
CA THR A 113 -2.93 -10.05 -5.02
C THR A 113 -2.90 -10.07 -3.49
N SER A 114 -3.21 -11.21 -2.90
CA SER A 114 -2.79 -11.52 -1.54
C SER A 114 -1.27 -11.55 -1.42
N THR A 115 -0.77 -11.50 -0.20
CA THR A 115 0.67 -11.50 0.11
C THR A 115 1.26 -12.92 0.08
N ILE A 116 2.58 -12.98 -0.06
CA ILE A 116 3.40 -14.16 0.18
C ILE A 116 4.60 -13.79 1.05
N ASP A 117 5.15 -14.76 1.76
CA ASP A 117 6.50 -14.69 2.27
C ASP A 117 7.48 -14.93 1.10
N PRO A 118 8.33 -13.97 0.73
CA PRO A 118 9.26 -14.12 -0.40
C PRO A 118 10.34 -15.16 -0.11
N CYS A 119 10.62 -15.44 1.17
CA CYS A 119 11.64 -16.40 1.61
C CYS A 119 11.09 -17.83 1.79
N ALA A 120 9.79 -18.02 1.65
CA ALA A 120 9.20 -19.37 1.61
C ALA A 120 9.52 -20.07 0.28
N GLY A 121 10.74 -20.56 0.14
CA GLY A 121 11.24 -21.26 -1.05
C GLY A 121 12.61 -20.76 -1.51
N PRO A 122 13.11 -21.24 -2.65
CA PRO A 122 14.44 -20.85 -3.15
C PRO A 122 14.50 -19.34 -3.42
N PRO A 123 15.70 -18.71 -3.28
CA PRO A 123 15.89 -17.28 -3.57
C PRO A 123 15.50 -17.00 -5.02
N ASN A 124 14.67 -16.00 -5.24
CA ASN A 124 14.04 -15.84 -6.53
C ASN A 124 13.75 -14.39 -6.85
N SER A 125 13.67 -14.13 -8.14
CA SER A 125 13.15 -12.88 -8.66
C SER A 125 11.62 -12.93 -8.77
N PHE A 126 10.99 -11.81 -8.52
CA PHE A 126 9.55 -11.65 -8.60
C PHE A 126 9.17 -10.55 -9.60
N ARG A 127 8.02 -10.72 -10.25
CA ARG A 127 7.40 -9.69 -11.07
C ARG A 127 5.90 -9.63 -10.88
N ALA A 128 5.34 -8.46 -11.06
CA ALA A 128 3.90 -8.27 -11.16
C ALA A 128 3.48 -8.27 -12.63
N VAL A 129 2.43 -9.03 -12.95
CA VAL A 129 1.81 -9.09 -14.28
C VAL A 129 0.33 -8.77 -14.12
N ALA A 130 -0.24 -7.97 -15.02
CA ALA A 130 -1.66 -7.69 -15.01
C ALA A 130 -2.23 -7.56 -16.42
N ALA A 131 -3.52 -7.81 -16.55
CA ALA A 131 -4.30 -7.49 -17.73
C ALA A 131 -4.98 -6.13 -17.55
N PHE A 132 -4.80 -5.26 -18.52
CA PHE A 132 -5.35 -3.91 -18.57
C PHE A 132 -6.33 -3.80 -19.72
N TYR A 133 -7.43 -3.08 -19.48
CA TYR A 133 -8.46 -2.81 -20.47
C TYR A 133 -8.83 -1.35 -20.44
N TRP A 134 -9.10 -0.77 -21.60
CA TRP A 134 -9.60 0.61 -21.71
C TRP A 134 -10.57 0.73 -22.88
N ARG A 135 -11.51 1.67 -22.75
CA ARG A 135 -12.53 2.00 -23.76
C ARG A 135 -12.90 3.49 -23.68
N GLY A 136 -13.43 4.03 -24.75
CA GLY A 136 -13.83 5.46 -24.84
C GLY A 136 -13.27 6.10 -26.07
N ALA A 137 -12.44 7.13 -25.97
CA ALA A 137 -11.79 7.80 -27.10
C ALA A 137 -10.93 6.85 -27.97
N GLY A 138 -10.55 5.71 -27.39
CA GLY A 138 -9.98 4.54 -28.02
C GLY A 138 -10.24 3.32 -27.14
N SER A 139 -10.09 2.12 -27.70
CA SER A 139 -10.25 0.88 -26.96
C SER A 139 -9.07 -0.05 -27.17
N GLY A 140 -8.77 -0.84 -26.16
CA GLY A 140 -7.70 -1.83 -26.23
C GLY A 140 -7.60 -2.66 -24.96
N SER A 141 -6.73 -3.64 -25.05
CA SER A 141 -6.36 -4.47 -23.92
C SER A 141 -4.89 -4.89 -24.05
N GLU A 142 -4.26 -5.12 -22.92
CA GLU A 142 -2.88 -5.55 -22.87
C GLU A 142 -2.63 -6.36 -21.60
N THR A 143 -1.85 -7.44 -21.71
CA THR A 143 -1.23 -8.07 -20.55
C THR A 143 0.22 -7.64 -20.48
N TRP A 144 0.59 -7.00 -19.39
CA TRP A 144 1.91 -6.37 -19.27
C TRP A 144 2.61 -6.69 -17.95
N HIS A 145 3.92 -6.66 -18.00
CA HIS A 145 4.84 -6.72 -16.87
C HIS A 145 6.09 -5.89 -17.18
N PRO A 146 6.82 -5.35 -16.17
CA PRO A 146 8.08 -4.69 -16.40
C PRO A 146 9.17 -5.69 -16.82
N ASN A 147 10.18 -5.22 -17.51
CA ASN A 147 11.38 -6.01 -17.83
C ASN A 147 12.24 -6.27 -16.59
N SER A 148 12.12 -5.43 -15.56
CA SER A 148 12.83 -5.59 -14.29
C SER A 148 12.08 -6.52 -13.36
N ALA A 149 12.84 -7.30 -12.59
CA ALA A 149 12.32 -8.13 -11.51
C ALA A 149 12.82 -7.58 -10.16
N THR A 150 12.04 -7.84 -9.11
CA THR A 150 12.46 -7.56 -7.73
C THR A 150 13.02 -8.84 -7.14
N SER A 151 14.24 -8.78 -6.60
CA SER A 151 14.85 -9.90 -5.87
C SER A 151 14.81 -9.64 -4.36
N ARG A 152 14.82 -10.72 -3.59
CA ARG A 152 14.99 -10.71 -2.15
C ARG A 152 16.06 -11.73 -1.80
N ASP A 153 17.07 -11.29 -1.08
CA ASP A 153 18.08 -12.15 -0.49
C ASP A 153 17.53 -12.65 0.85
N CYS A 154 17.42 -13.93 1.00
CA CYS A 154 17.01 -14.65 2.20
C CYS A 154 18.21 -15.43 2.74
#